data_7591b8f31e55c49bb3e7d47a3e0678b1
#
_entry.id   7591b8f31e55c49bb3e7d47a3e0678b1
#
_cell.length_a   1.000
_cell.length_b   1.000
_cell.length_c   1.000
_cell.angle_alpha   90.00
_cell.angle_beta   90.00
_cell.angle_gamma   90.00
#
_symmetry.space_group_name_H-M   'P 1'
#
loop_
_entity.id
_entity.type
_entity.pdbx_description
1 polymer ?
#
loop_
_entity_poly.entity_id
_entity_poly.type
_entity_poly.pdbx_seq_one_letter_code
_entity_poly.pdbx_strand_id
1 'polypeptide(L)'
;MKKTLTTIIAATALVLTNGIGANGAVPEGRDTSNFRKWVNTIVDDEISEQLANMPNIEVGKGISFSPKDDSFKTTIRFRMQNLVGASFDKGMGVTEVNGQVRRLRLRFDGFIFSPKFIYSIQLGFTGSDAKPTPNGKSNLILDAIAYYKPNSSWNLGLGQAKIKANRAMLNSSGSLQFVDRSIVNSEFGGDRDFGLFGEYYYGGIDKFALAALASVTLGEGRNWGASNNGGLAYTGRLELFPLGRFHAKGEYVEGDTYHEETPKIMLGAGYSFNHRSQLTRGMKGSMLPGDETRNIGSYYADMIFKYRGFSFNADYMGRHAADPAGFASPSFVYTGSGVNVQASYLFDRKWEVAIRNSSMIPNREVRPFAGYKVWNQSTLGVTRYIIGHSLKLQLDLSFNQMAKPASPDYDRLAVRFQLELGL
;
A
#
# COMPACT_ATOMS: atom_id res chain seq x y z
N MET A 1 -24.14 5.78 33.99
CA MET A 1 -24.29 6.90 33.04
C MET A 1 -24.75 8.23 33.65
N LYS A 2 -25.81 8.31 34.49
CA LYS A 2 -26.25 9.59 35.09
C LYS A 2 -25.24 10.16 36.11
N LYS A 3 -24.61 9.32 36.95
CA LYS A 3 -23.60 9.79 37.93
C LYS A 3 -22.33 10.36 37.26
N THR A 4 -21.84 9.70 36.18
CA THR A 4 -20.65 10.14 35.44
C THR A 4 -20.85 11.49 34.76
N LEU A 5 -22.05 11.76 34.22
CA LEU A 5 -22.36 13.01 33.57
C LEU A 5 -22.40 14.18 34.58
N THR A 6 -22.92 13.94 35.79
CA THR A 6 -22.96 14.93 36.86
C THR A 6 -21.56 15.28 37.38
N THR A 7 -20.68 14.31 37.47
CA THR A 7 -19.26 14.51 37.91
C THR A 7 -18.49 15.31 36.85
N ILE A 8 -18.66 15.01 35.56
CA ILE A 8 -18.03 15.76 34.48
C ILE A 8 -18.50 17.21 34.43
N ILE A 9 -19.82 17.46 34.61
CA ILE A 9 -20.38 18.81 34.65
C ILE A 9 -19.83 19.58 35.88
N ALA A 10 -19.71 18.95 37.04
CA ALA A 10 -19.14 19.57 38.23
C ALA A 10 -17.66 19.90 38.06
N ALA A 11 -16.86 19.00 37.46
CA ALA A 11 -15.44 19.22 37.17
C ALA A 11 -15.23 20.35 36.14
N THR A 12 -16.06 20.38 35.08
CA THR A 12 -16.00 21.43 34.04
C THR A 12 -16.40 22.80 34.61
N ALA A 13 -17.38 22.84 35.50
CA ALA A 13 -17.79 24.08 36.18
C ALA A 13 -16.68 24.60 37.11
N LEU A 14 -15.92 23.68 37.78
CA LEU A 14 -14.84 24.08 38.68
C LEU A 14 -13.59 24.60 37.91
N VAL A 15 -13.33 24.08 36.73
CA VAL A 15 -12.25 24.56 35.85
C VAL A 15 -12.62 25.93 35.23
N LEU A 16 -13.89 26.14 34.86
CA LEU A 16 -14.36 27.40 34.29
C LEU A 16 -14.44 28.53 35.35
N THR A 17 -14.69 28.20 36.62
CA THR A 17 -14.72 29.21 37.70
C THR A 17 -13.34 29.64 38.19
N ASN A 18 -12.31 28.83 38.01
CA ASN A 18 -10.92 29.20 38.32
C ASN A 18 -10.19 29.98 37.22
N GLY A 19 -10.77 30.06 36.01
CA GLY A 19 -10.21 30.76 34.83
C GLY A 19 -10.78 32.18 34.58
N ILE A 20 -11.80 32.61 35.30
CA ILE A 20 -12.38 33.93 35.13
C ILE A 20 -12.29 34.65 36.48
N GLY A 21 -11.36 35.60 36.56
CA GLY A 21 -11.27 36.51 37.70
C GLY A 21 -12.55 37.36 37.82
N ALA A 22 -13.48 36.93 38.66
CA ALA A 22 -14.60 37.73 39.10
C ALA A 22 -14.55 37.82 40.64
N ASN A 23 -14.39 38.99 41.15
CA ASN A 23 -14.48 39.37 42.57
C ASN A 23 -15.82 38.91 43.17
N GLY A 24 -15.84 37.74 43.78
CA GLY A 24 -16.96 37.25 44.59
C GLY A 24 -16.37 36.71 45.89
N ALA A 25 -16.60 37.42 46.99
CA ALA A 25 -16.14 37.03 48.30
C ALA A 25 -16.66 35.64 48.70
N VAL A 26 -15.79 34.70 48.96
CA VAL A 26 -16.10 33.39 49.53
C VAL A 26 -16.26 33.59 51.06
N PRO A 27 -17.29 33.05 51.72
CA PRO A 27 -17.45 33.13 53.17
C PRO A 27 -16.25 32.44 53.85
N GLU A 28 -15.50 33.18 54.67
CA GLU A 28 -14.44 32.66 55.53
C GLU A 28 -15.07 31.75 56.60
N GLY A 29 -14.61 30.50 56.69
CA GLY A 29 -14.88 29.69 57.86
C GLY A 29 -15.04 28.17 57.72
N ARG A 30 -14.79 27.57 56.55
CA ARG A 30 -14.69 26.09 56.48
C ARG A 30 -13.36 25.66 55.91
N ASP A 31 -12.68 24.78 56.63
CA ASP A 31 -11.45 24.13 56.17
C ASP A 31 -11.77 23.28 54.93
N THR A 32 -11.63 23.86 53.76
CA THR A 32 -11.85 23.22 52.46
C THR A 32 -10.61 22.49 51.97
N SER A 33 -9.51 22.51 52.71
CA SER A 33 -8.22 21.93 52.27
C SER A 33 -8.31 20.42 52.09
N ASN A 34 -8.96 19.72 53.02
CA ASN A 34 -9.16 18.27 52.95
C ASN A 34 -10.19 17.88 51.86
N PHE A 35 -11.23 18.71 51.67
CA PHE A 35 -12.19 18.48 50.59
C PHE A 35 -11.55 18.71 49.21
N ARG A 36 -10.78 19.78 49.04
CA ARG A 36 -10.03 20.01 47.80
C ARG A 36 -9.02 18.91 47.51
N LYS A 37 -8.30 18.45 48.52
CA LYS A 37 -7.35 17.34 48.41
C LYS A 37 -8.04 16.05 48.00
N TRP A 38 -9.19 15.73 48.61
CA TRP A 38 -10.00 14.57 48.28
C TRP A 38 -10.60 14.67 46.86
N VAL A 39 -11.16 15.81 46.45
CA VAL A 39 -11.66 16.04 45.09
C VAL A 39 -10.55 15.91 44.04
N ASN A 40 -9.37 16.51 44.30
CA ASN A 40 -8.25 16.41 43.38
C ASN A 40 -7.76 14.96 43.24
N THR A 41 -7.69 14.21 44.32
CA THR A 41 -7.27 12.79 44.28
C THR A 41 -8.27 11.96 43.48
N ILE A 42 -9.59 12.11 43.69
CA ILE A 42 -10.61 11.37 42.91
C ILE A 42 -10.61 11.80 41.45
N VAL A 43 -10.52 13.11 41.17
CA VAL A 43 -10.50 13.64 39.83
C VAL A 43 -9.22 13.19 39.09
N ASP A 44 -8.07 13.22 39.76
CA ASP A 44 -6.80 12.78 39.16
C ASP A 44 -6.82 11.27 38.90
N ASP A 45 -7.32 10.45 39.81
CA ASP A 45 -7.41 8.99 39.65
C ASP A 45 -8.43 8.62 38.56
N GLU A 46 -9.63 9.23 38.56
CA GLU A 46 -10.68 8.96 37.55
C GLU A 46 -10.30 9.47 36.17
N ILE A 47 -9.68 10.65 36.09
CA ILE A 47 -9.14 11.21 34.83
C ILE A 47 -7.96 10.36 34.36
N SER A 48 -7.06 9.96 35.23
CA SER A 48 -5.92 9.10 34.88
C SER A 48 -6.37 7.73 34.38
N GLU A 49 -7.43 7.16 34.98
CA GLU A 49 -8.00 5.91 34.51
C GLU A 49 -8.70 6.05 33.15
N GLN A 50 -9.45 7.14 32.95
CA GLN A 50 -10.09 7.44 31.67
C GLN A 50 -9.05 7.71 30.56
N LEU A 51 -8.01 8.49 30.85
CA LEU A 51 -6.90 8.77 29.93
C LEU A 51 -6.12 7.50 29.58
N ALA A 52 -5.90 6.61 30.56
CA ALA A 52 -5.23 5.34 30.33
C ALA A 52 -6.03 4.36 29.42
N ASN A 53 -7.35 4.54 29.33
CA ASN A 53 -8.24 3.75 28.48
C ASN A 53 -8.58 4.47 27.16
N MET A 54 -8.11 5.71 26.95
CA MET A 54 -8.32 6.42 25.69
C MET A 54 -7.45 5.83 24.58
N PRO A 55 -7.99 5.74 23.34
CA PRO A 55 -7.20 5.33 22.20
C PRO A 55 -6.07 6.34 21.96
N ASN A 56 -4.89 5.83 21.67
CA ASN A 56 -3.79 6.69 21.19
C ASN A 56 -4.05 7.07 19.74
N ILE A 57 -4.27 8.37 19.49
CA ILE A 57 -4.52 8.93 18.16
C ILE A 57 -3.27 9.65 17.70
N GLU A 58 -2.64 9.16 16.63
CA GLU A 58 -1.47 9.79 16.03
C GLU A 58 -1.68 9.95 14.53
N VAL A 59 -1.67 11.21 14.07
CA VAL A 59 -1.89 11.52 12.65
C VAL A 59 -0.83 10.81 11.80
N GLY A 60 -1.30 10.04 10.82
CA GLY A 60 -0.45 9.22 9.95
C GLY A 60 -0.09 7.85 10.50
N LYS A 61 -0.39 7.54 11.76
CA LYS A 61 -0.19 6.22 12.35
C LYS A 61 -1.49 5.53 12.74
N GLY A 62 -2.59 6.28 12.84
CA GLY A 62 -3.92 5.76 13.10
C GLY A 62 -4.38 5.88 14.55
N ILE A 63 -5.46 5.18 14.86
CA ILE A 63 -6.08 5.11 16.19
C ILE A 63 -5.72 3.74 16.77
N SER A 64 -4.96 3.72 17.85
CA SER A 64 -4.49 2.50 18.51
C SER A 64 -5.20 2.27 19.83
N PHE A 65 -5.64 1.04 20.03
CA PHE A 65 -6.23 0.54 21.26
C PHE A 65 -5.32 -0.57 21.81
N SER A 66 -4.98 -0.47 23.09
CA SER A 66 -4.20 -1.48 23.82
C SER A 66 -4.70 -1.50 25.26
N PRO A 67 -5.14 -2.65 25.80
CA PRO A 67 -5.49 -2.74 27.22
C PRO A 67 -4.23 -2.69 28.09
N LYS A 68 -4.40 -2.46 29.39
CA LYS A 68 -3.30 -2.36 30.36
C LYS A 68 -2.46 -3.65 30.49
N ASP A 69 -3.05 -4.79 30.20
CA ASP A 69 -2.40 -6.11 30.27
C ASP A 69 -1.67 -6.50 28.97
N ASP A 70 -1.66 -5.61 27.96
CA ASP A 70 -1.07 -5.87 26.63
C ASP A 70 -1.52 -7.20 25.99
N SER A 71 -2.72 -7.70 26.34
CA SER A 71 -3.26 -8.96 25.78
C SER A 71 -3.61 -8.86 24.30
N PHE A 72 -3.90 -7.65 23.81
CA PHE A 72 -4.06 -7.36 22.38
C PHE A 72 -3.67 -5.91 22.05
N LYS A 73 -3.47 -5.67 20.78
CA LYS A 73 -3.37 -4.31 20.22
C LYS A 73 -4.11 -4.27 18.90
N THR A 74 -4.90 -3.22 18.70
CA THR A 74 -5.56 -2.94 17.42
C THR A 74 -5.24 -1.51 17.01
N THR A 75 -4.76 -1.32 15.78
CA THR A 75 -4.57 0.00 15.17
C THR A 75 -5.50 0.11 13.96
N ILE A 76 -6.38 1.09 13.98
CA ILE A 76 -7.29 1.41 12.90
C ILE A 76 -6.67 2.53 12.07
N ARG A 77 -6.60 2.33 10.75
CA ARG A 77 -6.10 3.32 9.80
C ARG A 77 -7.11 3.52 8.67
N PHE A 78 -7.29 4.77 8.31
CA PHE A 78 -8.13 5.18 7.21
C PHE A 78 -7.29 5.84 6.14
N ARG A 79 -7.67 5.68 4.87
CA ARG A 79 -7.03 6.37 3.75
C ARG A 79 -8.03 6.66 2.63
N MET A 80 -7.96 7.90 2.12
CA MET A 80 -8.73 8.37 0.97
C MET A 80 -7.78 9.00 -0.06
N GLN A 81 -7.99 8.70 -1.34
CA GLN A 81 -7.31 9.32 -2.48
C GLN A 81 -8.37 9.83 -3.46
N ASN A 82 -8.42 11.13 -3.67
CA ASN A 82 -9.29 11.78 -4.64
C ASN A 82 -8.44 12.22 -5.84
N LEU A 83 -8.85 11.82 -7.02
CA LEU A 83 -8.15 12.02 -8.28
C LEU A 83 -9.01 12.79 -9.26
N VAL A 84 -8.43 13.82 -9.89
CA VAL A 84 -8.95 14.47 -11.10
C VAL A 84 -7.89 14.37 -12.20
N GLY A 85 -8.31 14.21 -13.44
CA GLY A 85 -7.38 14.11 -14.56
C GLY A 85 -8.01 14.51 -15.89
N ALA A 86 -7.15 14.89 -16.83
CA ALA A 86 -7.50 15.13 -18.20
C ALA A 86 -6.46 14.51 -19.14
N SER A 87 -6.90 13.99 -20.28
CA SER A 87 -6.04 13.47 -21.34
C SER A 87 -6.26 14.27 -22.61
N PHE A 88 -5.18 14.45 -23.36
CA PHE A 88 -5.11 15.26 -24.56
C PHE A 88 -4.48 14.46 -25.70
N ASP A 89 -4.96 14.65 -26.92
CA ASP A 89 -4.34 14.13 -28.15
C ASP A 89 -3.13 14.97 -28.61
N LYS A 90 -2.51 14.61 -29.74
CA LYS A 90 -1.39 15.35 -30.35
C LYS A 90 -1.73 16.81 -30.68
N GLY A 91 -2.98 17.10 -30.99
CA GLY A 91 -3.47 18.44 -31.32
C GLY A 91 -3.84 19.27 -30.08
N MET A 92 -3.57 18.77 -28.88
CA MET A 92 -4.00 19.35 -27.59
C MET A 92 -5.53 19.40 -27.43
N GLY A 93 -6.26 18.64 -28.22
CA GLY A 93 -7.69 18.40 -28.02
C GLY A 93 -7.93 17.54 -26.78
N VAL A 94 -8.89 17.93 -25.92
CA VAL A 94 -9.28 17.15 -24.74
C VAL A 94 -9.97 15.88 -25.21
N THR A 95 -9.41 14.72 -24.88
CA THR A 95 -9.97 13.40 -25.22
C THR A 95 -10.72 12.76 -24.07
N GLU A 96 -10.38 13.11 -22.84
CA GLU A 96 -11.00 12.55 -21.65
C GLU A 96 -10.83 13.52 -20.47
N VAL A 97 -11.87 13.66 -19.65
CA VAL A 97 -11.81 14.28 -18.31
C VAL A 97 -12.42 13.30 -17.33
N ASN A 98 -11.73 13.04 -16.24
CA ASN A 98 -12.22 12.13 -15.21
C ASN A 98 -12.01 12.71 -13.80
N GLY A 99 -12.90 12.31 -12.88
CA GLY A 99 -12.78 12.58 -11.46
C GLY A 99 -13.31 11.39 -10.68
N GLN A 100 -12.57 10.94 -9.67
CA GLN A 100 -12.97 9.75 -8.92
C GLN A 100 -12.36 9.72 -7.52
N VAL A 101 -13.05 9.04 -6.61
CA VAL A 101 -12.43 8.53 -5.39
C VAL A 101 -11.59 7.32 -5.79
N ARG A 102 -10.29 7.56 -6.01
CA ARG A 102 -9.37 6.54 -6.54
C ARG A 102 -9.18 5.39 -5.58
N ARG A 103 -9.08 5.69 -4.26
CA ARG A 103 -9.02 4.70 -3.18
C ARG A 103 -9.71 5.22 -1.94
N LEU A 104 -10.48 4.36 -1.31
CA LEU A 104 -11.04 4.54 0.01
C LEU A 104 -10.82 3.24 0.77
N ARG A 105 -9.97 3.26 1.81
CA ARG A 105 -9.53 2.05 2.49
C ARG A 105 -9.59 2.18 3.99
N LEU A 106 -9.98 1.10 4.65
CA LEU A 106 -9.94 0.93 6.08
C LEU A 106 -9.03 -0.26 6.40
N ARG A 107 -8.15 -0.11 7.38
CA ARG A 107 -7.20 -1.14 7.76
C ARG A 107 -7.15 -1.31 9.27
N PHE A 108 -7.13 -2.56 9.70
CA PHE A 108 -6.96 -3.00 11.07
C PHE A 108 -5.69 -3.83 11.15
N ASP A 109 -4.75 -3.43 11.97
CA ASP A 109 -3.52 -4.17 12.24
C ASP A 109 -3.32 -4.30 13.74
N GLY A 110 -2.74 -5.40 14.17
CA GLY A 110 -2.43 -5.58 15.57
C GLY A 110 -1.93 -6.97 15.90
N PHE A 111 -2.04 -7.30 17.16
CA PHE A 111 -1.78 -8.65 17.67
C PHE A 111 -2.87 -9.08 18.66
N ILE A 112 -3.01 -10.38 18.86
CA ILE A 112 -3.95 -10.98 19.81
C ILE A 112 -3.18 -12.00 20.66
N PHE A 113 -3.47 -12.06 21.96
CA PHE A 113 -2.85 -12.91 22.99
C PHE A 113 -1.37 -12.62 23.25
N SER A 114 -0.60 -12.32 22.23
CA SER A 114 0.84 -12.07 22.30
C SER A 114 1.30 -11.34 21.05
N PRO A 115 2.33 -10.46 21.13
CA PRO A 115 2.97 -9.84 19.97
C PRO A 115 3.51 -10.83 18.92
N LYS A 116 3.52 -12.13 19.21
CA LYS A 116 3.86 -13.19 18.25
C LYS A 116 2.73 -13.51 17.28
N PHE A 117 1.45 -13.24 17.64
CA PHE A 117 0.28 -13.50 16.77
C PHE A 117 -0.27 -12.21 16.22
N ILE A 118 0.20 -11.84 15.04
CA ILE A 118 -0.12 -10.58 14.36
C ILE A 118 -1.23 -10.84 13.34
N TYR A 119 -2.13 -9.89 13.19
CA TYR A 119 -3.13 -9.90 12.14
C TYR A 119 -3.11 -8.59 11.34
N SER A 120 -3.59 -8.68 10.11
CA SER A 120 -3.83 -7.52 9.25
C SER A 120 -5.06 -7.75 8.39
N ILE A 121 -6.02 -6.83 8.49
CA ILE A 121 -7.23 -6.81 7.69
C ILE A 121 -7.28 -5.47 6.97
N GLN A 122 -7.46 -5.48 5.64
CA GLN A 122 -7.63 -4.29 4.85
C GLN A 122 -8.84 -4.40 3.95
N LEU A 123 -9.72 -3.41 4.03
CA LEU A 123 -10.92 -3.28 3.21
C LEU A 123 -10.74 -2.15 2.20
N GLY A 124 -11.31 -2.30 1.00
CA GLY A 124 -11.31 -1.29 -0.06
C GLY A 124 -12.72 -1.10 -0.61
N PHE A 125 -13.17 0.15 -0.69
CA PHE A 125 -14.57 0.50 -0.97
C PHE A 125 -14.79 1.11 -2.35
N THR A 126 -13.73 1.35 -3.12
CA THR A 126 -13.85 1.93 -4.48
C THR A 126 -13.94 0.87 -5.56
N GLY A 127 -14.53 1.19 -6.70
CA GLY A 127 -14.65 0.26 -7.84
C GLY A 127 -13.32 -0.30 -8.33
N SER A 128 -12.20 0.39 -8.12
CA SER A 128 -10.86 -0.13 -8.45
C SER A 128 -10.36 -1.18 -7.46
N ASP A 129 -10.81 -1.12 -6.20
CA ASP A 129 -10.45 -2.06 -5.14
C ASP A 129 -11.48 -3.19 -4.98
N ALA A 130 -12.77 -2.87 -5.13
CA ALA A 130 -13.92 -3.77 -4.98
C ALA A 130 -14.41 -4.35 -6.32
N LYS A 131 -13.51 -4.51 -7.28
CA LYS A 131 -13.87 -5.15 -8.56
C LYS A 131 -14.49 -6.53 -8.33
N PRO A 132 -15.57 -6.88 -9.06
CA PRO A 132 -16.08 -8.24 -9.02
C PRO A 132 -14.96 -9.23 -9.32
N THR A 133 -14.96 -10.33 -8.61
CA THR A 133 -14.10 -11.46 -8.95
C THR A 133 -14.56 -12.05 -10.27
N PRO A 134 -13.75 -12.87 -10.97
CA PRO A 134 -14.17 -13.52 -12.21
C PRO A 134 -15.46 -14.35 -12.08
N ASN A 135 -15.79 -14.81 -10.87
CA ASN A 135 -17.05 -15.49 -10.57
C ASN A 135 -18.22 -14.54 -10.19
N GLY A 136 -18.09 -13.22 -10.44
CA GLY A 136 -19.16 -12.23 -10.29
C GLY A 136 -19.42 -11.72 -8.87
N LYS A 137 -18.68 -12.16 -7.86
CA LYS A 137 -18.86 -11.70 -6.47
C LYS A 137 -18.13 -10.38 -6.22
N SER A 138 -18.82 -9.41 -5.63
CA SER A 138 -18.19 -8.18 -5.14
C SER A 138 -17.26 -8.48 -3.98
N ASN A 139 -16.13 -7.79 -3.94
CA ASN A 139 -15.09 -8.11 -3.00
C ASN A 139 -14.44 -6.88 -2.39
N LEU A 140 -14.74 -6.63 -1.12
CA LEU A 140 -14.18 -5.53 -0.34
C LEU A 140 -12.86 -5.90 0.33
N ILE A 141 -12.59 -7.20 0.53
CA ILE A 141 -11.41 -7.66 1.28
C ILE A 141 -10.18 -7.56 0.38
N LEU A 142 -9.24 -6.72 0.75
CA LEU A 142 -7.93 -6.64 0.12
C LEU A 142 -6.94 -7.59 0.81
N ASP A 143 -6.76 -7.43 2.12
CA ASP A 143 -5.90 -8.27 2.92
C ASP A 143 -6.70 -8.83 4.11
N ALA A 144 -6.52 -10.12 4.42
CA ALA A 144 -7.04 -10.79 5.61
C ALA A 144 -6.06 -11.93 5.95
N ILE A 145 -5.08 -11.63 6.81
CA ILE A 145 -3.97 -12.54 7.08
C ILE A 145 -3.60 -12.51 8.56
N ALA A 146 -3.29 -13.69 9.09
CA ALA A 146 -2.68 -13.86 10.40
C ALA A 146 -1.23 -14.35 10.22
N TYR A 147 -0.33 -13.82 11.06
CA TYR A 147 1.08 -14.20 11.11
C TYR A 147 1.44 -14.72 12.49
N TYR A 148 2.23 -15.76 12.52
CA TYR A 148 2.96 -16.21 13.69
C TYR A 148 4.43 -15.82 13.56
N LYS A 149 4.95 -15.14 14.59
CA LYS A 149 6.35 -14.71 14.71
C LYS A 149 7.04 -15.48 15.82
N PRO A 150 7.66 -16.63 15.53
CA PRO A 150 8.40 -17.37 16.55
C PRO A 150 9.54 -16.56 17.17
N ASN A 151 10.19 -15.73 16.36
CA ASN A 151 11.27 -14.82 16.76
C ASN A 151 11.31 -13.59 15.83
N SER A 152 12.32 -12.73 16.00
CA SER A 152 12.48 -11.50 15.20
C SER A 152 12.81 -11.73 13.72
N SER A 153 13.32 -12.91 13.37
CA SER A 153 13.77 -13.24 12.01
C SER A 153 12.68 -13.88 11.16
N TRP A 154 11.68 -14.55 11.75
CA TRP A 154 10.70 -15.32 11.01
C TRP A 154 9.29 -14.78 11.16
N ASN A 155 8.56 -14.73 10.03
CA ASN A 155 7.11 -14.53 9.98
C ASN A 155 6.52 -15.66 9.16
N LEU A 156 5.53 -16.37 9.72
CA LEU A 156 4.78 -17.43 9.05
C LEU A 156 3.32 -17.00 8.99
N GLY A 157 2.76 -16.87 7.78
CA GLY A 157 1.43 -16.31 7.56
C GLY A 157 0.48 -17.29 6.89
N LEU A 158 -0.81 -17.18 7.25
CA LEU A 158 -1.92 -17.84 6.56
C LEU A 158 -3.03 -16.83 6.31
N GLY A 159 -3.53 -16.77 5.10
CA GLY A 159 -4.61 -15.89 4.70
C GLY A 159 -4.41 -15.25 3.34
N GLN A 160 -5.14 -14.17 3.07
CA GLN A 160 -5.03 -13.41 1.83
C GLN A 160 -4.16 -12.18 2.03
N ALA A 161 -3.10 -12.07 1.24
CA ALA A 161 -2.20 -10.91 1.24
C ALA A 161 -1.53 -10.74 -0.13
N LYS A 162 -0.77 -9.67 -0.30
CA LYS A 162 0.09 -9.48 -1.48
C LYS A 162 1.12 -10.60 -1.55
N ILE A 163 1.20 -11.29 -2.70
CA ILE A 163 2.27 -12.25 -2.93
C ILE A 163 3.63 -11.53 -2.89
N LYS A 164 4.63 -12.24 -2.42
CA LYS A 164 5.97 -11.68 -2.19
C LYS A 164 6.81 -11.72 -3.48
N ALA A 165 6.30 -11.13 -4.57
CA ALA A 165 6.93 -11.24 -5.90
C ALA A 165 7.82 -10.05 -6.24
N ASN A 166 7.27 -8.83 -6.22
CA ASN A 166 7.97 -7.63 -6.67
C ASN A 166 7.77 -6.43 -5.72
N ARG A 167 8.81 -5.62 -5.56
CA ARG A 167 8.84 -4.47 -4.65
C ARG A 167 7.73 -3.46 -4.95
N ALA A 168 7.55 -3.07 -6.21
CA ALA A 168 6.57 -2.06 -6.59
C ALA A 168 5.13 -2.44 -6.19
N MET A 169 4.78 -3.74 -6.14
CA MET A 169 3.49 -4.19 -5.62
C MET A 169 3.48 -4.26 -4.09
N LEU A 170 4.60 -4.66 -3.45
CA LEU A 170 4.72 -4.68 -1.99
C LEU A 170 4.59 -3.29 -1.38
N ASN A 171 5.08 -2.23 -2.06
CA ASN A 171 4.86 -0.85 -1.66
C ASN A 171 3.37 -0.57 -1.43
N SER A 172 3.07 0.20 -0.39
CA SER A 172 1.74 0.75 -0.23
C SER A 172 1.42 1.70 -1.38
N SER A 173 0.17 1.68 -1.88
CA SER A 173 -0.26 2.71 -2.84
C SER A 173 -0.36 4.12 -2.24
N GLY A 174 -0.31 4.24 -0.91
CA GLY A 174 -0.15 5.53 -0.22
C GLY A 174 1.29 6.02 -0.16
N SER A 175 2.28 5.16 -0.45
CA SER A 175 3.71 5.50 -0.38
C SER A 175 4.34 5.68 -1.76
N LEU A 176 3.53 6.03 -2.77
CA LEU A 176 3.99 6.29 -4.13
C LEU A 176 4.39 7.76 -4.31
N GLN A 177 5.38 7.99 -5.16
CA GLN A 177 5.80 9.33 -5.61
C GLN A 177 4.86 9.90 -6.66
N PHE A 178 4.28 9.05 -7.48
CA PHE A 178 3.33 9.38 -8.53
C PHE A 178 1.92 8.96 -8.13
N VAL A 179 0.93 9.50 -8.82
CA VAL A 179 -0.49 9.16 -8.63
C VAL A 179 -0.74 7.65 -8.74
N ASP A 180 -0.06 6.99 -9.68
CA ASP A 180 -0.17 5.54 -9.88
C ASP A 180 1.20 4.88 -10.06
N ARG A 181 1.21 3.55 -9.89
CA ARG A 181 2.36 2.71 -10.26
C ARG A 181 2.63 2.79 -11.75
N SER A 182 3.84 2.37 -12.16
CA SER A 182 4.24 2.28 -13.57
C SER A 182 3.30 1.38 -14.38
N ILE A 183 3.21 1.63 -15.69
CA ILE A 183 2.50 0.74 -16.62
C ILE A 183 3.06 -0.68 -16.57
N VAL A 184 4.37 -0.83 -16.36
CA VAL A 184 5.07 -2.11 -16.21
C VAL A 184 4.53 -2.90 -15.02
N ASN A 185 4.41 -2.26 -13.83
CA ASN A 185 3.83 -2.93 -12.66
C ASN A 185 2.33 -3.18 -12.82
N SER A 186 1.61 -2.29 -13.50
CA SER A 186 0.19 -2.49 -13.79
C SER A 186 -0.06 -3.76 -14.59
N GLU A 187 0.80 -4.05 -15.55
CA GLU A 187 0.69 -5.23 -16.42
C GLU A 187 1.30 -6.49 -15.79
N PHE A 188 2.57 -6.44 -15.40
CA PHE A 188 3.35 -7.61 -14.99
C PHE A 188 3.38 -7.84 -13.47
N GLY A 189 3.16 -6.80 -12.65
CA GLY A 189 3.24 -6.93 -11.20
C GLY A 189 2.26 -7.98 -10.65
N GLY A 190 2.66 -8.65 -9.57
CA GLY A 190 1.80 -9.56 -8.82
C GLY A 190 0.57 -8.87 -8.22
N ASP A 191 -0.29 -9.64 -7.60
CA ASP A 191 -1.43 -9.12 -6.80
C ASP A 191 -1.51 -9.87 -5.47
N ARG A 192 -2.65 -9.87 -4.88
CA ARG A 192 -2.99 -10.60 -3.67
C ARG A 192 -3.53 -11.98 -4.01
N ASP A 193 -3.28 -12.91 -3.11
CA ASP A 193 -3.83 -14.25 -3.22
C ASP A 193 -3.96 -14.88 -1.82
N PHE A 194 -4.72 -15.94 -1.69
CA PHE A 194 -4.89 -16.67 -0.45
C PHE A 194 -3.91 -17.85 -0.38
N GLY A 195 -3.24 -18.02 0.75
CA GLY A 195 -2.33 -19.15 0.96
C GLY A 195 -1.42 -19.00 2.16
N LEU A 196 -0.29 -19.70 2.10
CA LEU A 196 0.78 -19.71 3.10
C LEU A 196 1.89 -18.76 2.68
N PHE A 197 2.41 -18.02 3.66
CA PHE A 197 3.51 -17.06 3.50
C PHE A 197 4.62 -17.34 4.49
N GLY A 198 5.86 -17.30 4.03
CA GLY A 198 7.06 -17.40 4.85
C GLY A 198 7.98 -16.21 4.57
N GLU A 199 8.48 -15.58 5.62
CA GLU A 199 9.41 -14.46 5.50
C GLU A 199 10.55 -14.69 6.50
N TYR A 200 11.77 -14.57 6.01
CA TYR A 200 12.99 -14.62 6.82
C TYR A 200 13.79 -13.33 6.67
N TYR A 201 14.25 -12.80 7.78
CA TYR A 201 14.98 -11.54 7.85
C TYR A 201 16.29 -11.73 8.62
N TYR A 202 17.39 -11.26 8.04
CA TYR A 202 18.70 -11.22 8.66
C TYR A 202 19.30 -9.82 8.55
N GLY A 203 20.15 -9.45 9.53
CA GLY A 203 20.87 -8.19 9.54
C GLY A 203 20.07 -7.00 10.08
N GLY A 204 20.58 -5.80 9.94
CA GLY A 204 20.07 -4.57 10.54
C GLY A 204 20.28 -3.33 9.67
N ILE A 205 20.14 -2.14 10.27
CA ILE A 205 20.20 -0.84 9.58
C ILE A 205 21.62 -0.52 9.11
N ASP A 206 22.65 -0.81 9.92
CA ASP A 206 24.03 -0.40 9.64
C ASP A 206 24.97 -1.57 9.28
N LYS A 207 24.40 -2.72 8.98
CA LYS A 207 25.14 -3.93 8.63
C LYS A 207 24.47 -4.60 7.47
N PHE A 208 25.24 -5.35 6.68
CA PHE A 208 24.68 -6.20 5.64
C PHE A 208 23.41 -6.91 6.13
N ALA A 209 22.37 -6.87 5.33
CA ALA A 209 21.10 -7.50 5.64
C ALA A 209 20.53 -8.21 4.40
N LEU A 210 19.65 -9.17 4.64
CA LEU A 210 18.91 -9.86 3.60
C LEU A 210 17.49 -10.16 4.06
N ALA A 211 16.59 -10.35 3.09
CA ALA A 211 15.28 -10.93 3.31
C ALA A 211 15.03 -12.03 2.27
N ALA A 212 14.52 -13.17 2.71
CA ALA A 212 14.01 -14.22 1.85
C ALA A 212 12.51 -14.37 2.10
N LEU A 213 11.73 -14.21 1.05
CA LEU A 213 10.26 -14.17 1.10
C LEU A 213 9.72 -15.26 0.19
N ALA A 214 8.73 -16.03 0.66
CA ALA A 214 8.11 -17.08 -0.13
C ALA A 214 6.60 -17.14 0.12
N SER A 215 5.86 -17.69 -0.83
CA SER A 215 4.45 -18.02 -0.64
C SER A 215 4.02 -19.17 -1.54
N VAL A 216 3.09 -19.98 -1.02
CA VAL A 216 2.34 -20.98 -1.77
C VAL A 216 0.86 -20.60 -1.64
N THR A 217 0.24 -20.26 -2.77
CA THR A 217 -1.09 -19.69 -2.80
C THR A 217 -1.98 -20.37 -3.85
N LEU A 218 -3.28 -20.08 -3.85
CA LEU A 218 -4.23 -20.71 -4.78
C LEU A 218 -3.98 -20.36 -6.25
N GLY A 219 -3.35 -19.22 -6.55
CA GLY A 219 -3.01 -18.83 -7.93
C GLY A 219 -4.09 -18.05 -8.68
N GLU A 220 -5.29 -17.91 -8.12
CA GLU A 220 -6.46 -17.33 -8.77
C GLU A 220 -6.81 -15.92 -8.28
N GLY A 221 -5.98 -15.36 -7.40
CA GLY A 221 -6.12 -13.99 -6.94
C GLY A 221 -7.10 -13.81 -5.78
N ARG A 222 -7.49 -12.55 -5.58
CA ARG A 222 -8.26 -12.14 -4.41
C ARG A 222 -9.63 -12.82 -4.34
N ASN A 223 -9.91 -13.37 -3.13
CA ASN A 223 -11.25 -13.79 -2.73
C ASN A 223 -11.86 -14.84 -3.69
N TRP A 224 -11.03 -15.66 -4.21
CA TRP A 224 -11.44 -16.77 -5.05
C TRP A 224 -12.31 -17.73 -4.24
N GLY A 225 -13.60 -17.78 -4.56
CA GLY A 225 -14.59 -18.60 -3.86
C GLY A 225 -15.13 -19.76 -4.71
N ALA A 226 -14.52 -19.98 -5.88
CA ALA A 226 -14.82 -21.12 -6.74
C ALA A 226 -13.82 -22.27 -6.51
N SER A 227 -14.10 -23.46 -7.05
CA SER A 227 -13.10 -24.53 -7.08
C SER A 227 -11.89 -24.13 -7.93
N ASN A 228 -10.73 -24.46 -7.43
CA ASN A 228 -9.47 -24.35 -8.15
C ASN A 228 -9.27 -25.63 -8.96
N ASN A 229 -8.81 -25.53 -10.21
CA ASN A 229 -8.52 -26.68 -11.09
C ASN A 229 -7.25 -27.48 -10.66
N GLY A 230 -6.90 -27.44 -9.38
CA GLY A 230 -5.75 -28.15 -8.79
C GLY A 230 -4.40 -27.47 -9.06
N GLY A 231 -4.42 -26.22 -9.53
CA GLY A 231 -3.22 -25.40 -9.68
C GLY A 231 -2.90 -24.64 -8.38
N LEU A 232 -1.61 -24.40 -8.13
CA LEU A 232 -1.12 -23.52 -7.07
C LEU A 232 -0.10 -22.55 -7.65
N ALA A 233 0.07 -21.41 -6.99
CA ALA A 233 1.14 -20.48 -7.31
C ALA A 233 2.26 -20.57 -6.28
N TYR A 234 3.48 -20.69 -6.77
CA TYR A 234 4.70 -20.74 -5.98
C TYR A 234 5.48 -19.46 -6.24
N THR A 235 5.71 -18.68 -5.22
CA THR A 235 6.41 -17.38 -5.34
C THR A 235 7.59 -17.36 -4.39
N GLY A 236 8.76 -16.92 -4.89
CA GLY A 236 9.96 -16.67 -4.11
C GLY A 236 10.57 -15.32 -4.44
N ARG A 237 11.17 -14.67 -3.44
CA ARG A 237 11.88 -13.40 -3.58
C ARG A 237 13.04 -13.33 -2.62
N LEU A 238 14.17 -12.83 -3.11
CA LEU A 238 15.36 -12.50 -2.31
C LEU A 238 15.60 -10.99 -2.40
N GLU A 239 15.91 -10.38 -1.25
CA GLU A 239 16.29 -8.97 -1.14
C GLU A 239 17.63 -8.88 -0.42
N LEU A 240 18.59 -8.18 -1.03
CA LEU A 240 19.91 -7.93 -0.48
C LEU A 240 20.06 -6.45 -0.16
N PHE A 241 20.61 -6.17 1.02
CA PHE A 241 20.87 -4.83 1.52
C PHE A 241 22.37 -4.69 1.84
N PRO A 242 23.22 -4.44 0.84
CA PRO A 242 24.68 -4.40 1.03
C PRO A 242 25.14 -3.37 2.06
N LEU A 243 24.44 -2.24 2.15
CA LEU A 243 24.72 -1.12 3.05
C LEU A 243 23.76 -1.06 4.26
N GLY A 244 23.13 -2.19 4.59
CA GLY A 244 22.13 -2.28 5.65
C GLY A 244 20.73 -1.87 5.20
N ARG A 245 19.73 -2.15 6.07
CA ARG A 245 18.32 -1.81 5.79
C ARG A 245 18.09 -0.32 5.84
N PHE A 246 17.05 0.10 5.14
CA PHE A 246 16.55 1.47 5.22
C PHE A 246 15.84 1.72 6.55
N HIS A 247 15.88 2.95 7.03
CA HIS A 247 15.07 3.38 8.16
C HIS A 247 13.58 3.33 7.82
N ALA A 248 12.75 3.08 8.82
CA ALA A 248 11.30 3.04 8.71
C ALA A 248 10.77 2.17 7.55
N LYS A 249 11.48 1.09 7.17
CA LYS A 249 11.18 0.24 6.01
C LYS A 249 11.14 1.02 4.71
N GLY A 250 12.07 1.95 4.56
CA GLY A 250 12.18 2.83 3.40
C GLY A 250 12.34 2.10 2.06
N GLU A 251 12.77 0.82 2.07
CA GLU A 251 12.80 -0.05 0.89
C GLU A 251 11.42 -0.27 0.25
N TYR A 252 10.33 -0.12 1.02
CA TYR A 252 8.94 -0.25 0.57
C TYR A 252 8.18 1.09 0.53
N VAL A 253 8.90 2.19 0.53
CA VAL A 253 8.39 3.56 0.35
C VAL A 253 9.08 4.16 -0.85
N GLU A 254 8.37 4.82 -1.74
CA GLU A 254 8.98 5.58 -2.83
C GLU A 254 9.38 6.97 -2.33
N GLY A 255 10.43 7.54 -2.92
CA GLY A 255 11.05 8.77 -2.43
C GLY A 255 11.84 8.56 -1.13
N ASP A 256 12.77 9.46 -0.87
CA ASP A 256 13.56 9.45 0.36
C ASP A 256 12.93 10.33 1.43
N THR A 257 11.69 10.00 1.84
CA THR A 257 10.93 10.78 2.84
C THR A 257 11.50 10.70 4.25
N TYR A 258 12.29 9.67 4.55
CA TYR A 258 13.06 9.55 5.79
C TYR A 258 14.31 10.46 5.75
N HIS A 259 14.84 10.74 4.57
CA HIS A 259 16.07 11.48 4.33
C HIS A 259 17.30 10.72 4.88
N GLU A 260 17.58 9.56 4.27
CA GLU A 260 18.69 8.68 4.67
C GLU A 260 20.02 9.45 4.72
N GLU A 261 20.66 9.51 5.88
CA GLU A 261 21.91 10.26 6.07
C GLU A 261 23.12 9.54 5.47
N THR A 262 23.03 8.23 5.30
CA THR A 262 24.03 7.39 4.64
C THR A 262 23.40 6.72 3.40
N PRO A 263 24.19 6.44 2.34
CA PRO A 263 23.67 5.72 1.18
C PRO A 263 23.06 4.38 1.59
N LYS A 264 21.86 4.10 1.09
CA LYS A 264 21.17 2.83 1.26
C LYS A 264 20.78 2.25 -0.09
N ILE A 265 20.98 0.97 -0.26
CA ILE A 265 20.63 0.25 -1.50
C ILE A 265 19.98 -1.09 -1.16
N MET A 266 18.94 -1.45 -1.90
CA MET A 266 18.38 -2.79 -1.91
C MET A 266 18.37 -3.31 -3.35
N LEU A 267 18.78 -4.54 -3.53
CA LEU A 267 18.69 -5.32 -4.77
C LEU A 267 17.71 -6.46 -4.54
N GLY A 268 16.71 -6.57 -5.40
CA GLY A 268 15.65 -7.58 -5.28
C GLY A 268 15.51 -8.43 -6.53
N ALA A 269 15.33 -9.73 -6.35
CA ALA A 269 14.96 -10.65 -7.42
C ALA A 269 13.80 -11.54 -6.95
N GLY A 270 12.84 -11.81 -7.83
CA GLY A 270 11.68 -12.63 -7.52
C GLY A 270 11.20 -13.42 -8.73
N TYR A 271 10.58 -14.55 -8.45
CA TYR A 271 9.93 -15.39 -9.44
C TYR A 271 8.62 -15.92 -8.87
N SER A 272 7.59 -16.00 -9.74
CA SER A 272 6.28 -16.57 -9.41
C SER A 272 5.89 -17.53 -10.52
N PHE A 273 5.67 -18.78 -10.19
CA PHE A 273 5.15 -19.81 -11.08
C PHE A 273 3.73 -20.13 -10.68
N ASN A 274 2.76 -19.82 -11.56
CA ASN A 274 1.36 -20.14 -11.38
C ASN A 274 1.01 -21.35 -12.25
N HIS A 275 0.81 -22.49 -11.59
CA HIS A 275 0.44 -23.74 -12.25
C HIS A 275 -1.05 -23.76 -12.55
N ARG A 276 -1.43 -24.01 -13.81
CA ARG A 276 -2.80 -24.11 -14.27
C ARG A 276 -3.68 -22.90 -13.91
N SER A 277 -3.15 -21.68 -14.09
CA SER A 277 -3.92 -20.46 -13.89
C SER A 277 -5.13 -20.38 -14.82
N GLN A 278 -6.28 -20.01 -14.31
CA GLN A 278 -7.52 -19.74 -15.05
C GLN A 278 -7.64 -18.31 -15.53
N LEU A 279 -6.68 -17.42 -15.18
CA LEU A 279 -6.73 -16.00 -15.50
C LEU A 279 -5.64 -15.58 -16.48
N THR A 280 -5.98 -14.62 -17.34
CA THR A 280 -5.09 -14.10 -18.41
C THR A 280 -3.78 -13.47 -17.92
N ARG A 281 -3.66 -13.15 -16.65
CA ARG A 281 -2.49 -12.50 -16.03
C ARG A 281 -2.05 -13.17 -14.73
N GLY A 282 -2.29 -14.46 -14.59
CA GLY A 282 -2.05 -15.19 -13.34
C GLY A 282 -3.12 -14.88 -12.30
N MET A 283 -2.79 -14.07 -11.28
CA MET A 283 -3.72 -13.76 -10.18
C MET A 283 -4.66 -12.58 -10.49
N LYS A 284 -4.76 -12.15 -11.73
CA LYS A 284 -5.59 -11.02 -12.19
C LYS A 284 -5.90 -11.16 -13.67
N GLY A 285 -6.76 -10.27 -14.16
CA GLY A 285 -7.20 -10.30 -15.54
C GLY A 285 -8.59 -10.91 -15.68
N SER A 286 -8.94 -11.32 -16.89
CA SER A 286 -10.19 -12.01 -17.20
C SER A 286 -10.00 -13.52 -17.11
N MET A 287 -11.08 -14.25 -16.91
CA MET A 287 -11.07 -15.72 -17.04
C MET A 287 -10.72 -16.13 -18.46
N LEU A 288 -9.94 -17.19 -18.58
CA LEU A 288 -9.73 -17.90 -19.83
C LEU A 288 -11.02 -18.58 -20.29
N PRO A 289 -11.26 -18.77 -21.59
CA PRO A 289 -12.51 -19.33 -22.09
C PRO A 289 -12.66 -20.82 -21.69
N GLY A 290 -13.88 -21.22 -21.36
CA GLY A 290 -14.17 -22.59 -20.91
C GLY A 290 -13.41 -22.95 -19.64
N ASP A 291 -12.87 -24.15 -19.62
CA ASP A 291 -12.03 -24.67 -18.50
C ASP A 291 -10.52 -24.59 -18.84
N GLU A 292 -10.16 -23.74 -19.79
CA GLU A 292 -8.77 -23.55 -20.20
C GLU A 292 -7.90 -23.03 -19.06
N THR A 293 -6.69 -23.51 -19.00
CA THR A 293 -5.67 -23.08 -18.02
C THR A 293 -4.31 -22.91 -18.70
N ARG A 294 -3.45 -22.06 -18.12
CA ARG A 294 -2.06 -21.92 -18.58
C ARG A 294 -1.11 -21.93 -17.40
N ASN A 295 0.06 -22.54 -17.61
CA ASN A 295 1.19 -22.38 -16.71
C ASN A 295 1.84 -21.02 -16.99
N ILE A 296 1.90 -20.17 -15.99
CA ILE A 296 2.36 -18.78 -16.14
C ILE A 296 3.57 -18.57 -15.24
N GLY A 297 4.73 -18.25 -15.84
CA GLY A 297 5.92 -17.82 -15.12
C GLY A 297 6.06 -16.30 -15.18
N SER A 298 6.31 -15.65 -14.04
CA SER A 298 6.59 -14.22 -13.93
C SER A 298 7.89 -13.99 -13.20
N TYR A 299 8.76 -13.13 -13.73
CA TYR A 299 10.06 -12.82 -13.17
C TYR A 299 10.20 -11.32 -12.89
N TYR A 300 10.97 -11.02 -11.85
CA TYR A 300 11.12 -9.68 -11.32
C TYR A 300 12.55 -9.43 -10.88
N ALA A 301 13.09 -8.29 -11.27
CA ALA A 301 14.34 -7.76 -10.73
C ALA A 301 14.11 -6.28 -10.41
N ASP A 302 14.57 -5.84 -9.26
CA ASP A 302 14.39 -4.46 -8.86
C ASP A 302 15.53 -3.94 -7.98
N MET A 303 15.71 -2.63 -7.98
CA MET A 303 16.67 -1.92 -7.18
C MET A 303 16.04 -0.64 -6.63
N ILE A 304 16.38 -0.28 -5.40
CA ILE A 304 16.13 1.05 -4.84
C ILE A 304 17.40 1.56 -4.18
N PHE A 305 17.70 2.83 -4.43
CA PHE A 305 18.79 3.57 -3.79
C PHE A 305 18.25 4.86 -3.18
N LYS A 306 18.72 5.22 -1.98
CA LYS A 306 18.35 6.48 -1.32
C LYS A 306 19.54 7.10 -0.61
N TYR A 307 19.62 8.43 -0.67
CA TYR A 307 20.63 9.20 0.02
C TYR A 307 20.26 10.69 0.06
N ARG A 308 20.15 11.28 1.24
CA ARG A 308 19.94 12.72 1.50
C ARG A 308 18.89 13.38 0.60
N GLY A 309 17.70 12.77 0.55
CA GLY A 309 16.58 13.25 -0.24
C GLY A 309 16.56 12.74 -1.69
N PHE A 310 17.66 12.22 -2.21
CA PHE A 310 17.69 11.57 -3.53
C PHE A 310 17.15 10.16 -3.43
N SER A 311 16.30 9.76 -4.38
CA SER A 311 15.80 8.38 -4.53
C SER A 311 15.89 7.95 -5.99
N PHE A 312 16.33 6.72 -6.20
CA PHE A 312 16.38 6.07 -7.51
C PHE A 312 15.77 4.69 -7.41
N ASN A 313 14.86 4.35 -8.34
CA ASN A 313 14.25 3.02 -8.44
C ASN A 313 14.35 2.51 -9.87
N ALA A 314 14.65 1.24 -10.03
CA ALA A 314 14.59 0.52 -11.30
C ALA A 314 13.89 -0.81 -11.09
N ASP A 315 12.99 -1.16 -12.02
CA ASP A 315 12.26 -2.43 -12.02
C ASP A 315 12.32 -3.05 -13.42
N TYR A 316 12.62 -4.32 -13.51
CA TYR A 316 12.46 -5.15 -14.70
C TYR A 316 11.49 -6.27 -14.39
N MET A 317 10.46 -6.41 -15.19
CA MET A 317 9.41 -7.39 -14.98
C MET A 317 9.04 -8.05 -16.30
N GLY A 318 8.66 -9.33 -16.23
CA GLY A 318 8.14 -10.01 -17.40
C GLY A 318 7.32 -11.25 -17.05
N ARG A 319 6.67 -11.76 -18.08
CA ARG A 319 5.78 -12.92 -17.99
C ARG A 319 5.96 -13.78 -19.22
N HIS A 320 5.96 -15.10 -19.02
CA HIS A 320 5.95 -16.11 -20.07
C HIS A 320 4.88 -17.17 -19.79
N ALA A 321 4.37 -17.76 -20.85
CA ALA A 321 3.48 -18.90 -20.82
C ALA A 321 3.66 -19.68 -22.11
N ALA A 322 3.43 -20.99 -22.08
CA ALA A 322 3.32 -21.77 -23.31
C ALA A 322 1.97 -21.48 -23.97
N ASP A 323 1.95 -21.36 -25.31
CA ASP A 323 0.76 -21.12 -26.10
C ASP A 323 -0.17 -20.01 -25.54
N PRO A 324 0.34 -18.76 -25.42
CA PRO A 324 -0.36 -17.70 -24.72
C PRO A 324 -1.57 -17.14 -25.47
N ALA A 325 -1.72 -17.49 -26.76
CA ALA A 325 -2.79 -17.01 -27.65
C ALA A 325 -3.58 -18.13 -28.34
N GLY A 326 -3.33 -19.38 -27.97
CA GLY A 326 -3.95 -20.58 -28.57
C GLY A 326 -5.35 -20.89 -28.02
N PHE A 327 -6.26 -19.89 -28.01
CA PHE A 327 -7.64 -20.04 -27.53
C PHE A 327 -8.64 -19.94 -28.70
N ALA A 328 -9.77 -20.61 -28.57
CA ALA A 328 -10.88 -20.50 -29.50
C ALA A 328 -11.56 -19.11 -29.48
N SER A 329 -11.30 -18.28 -28.50
CA SER A 329 -11.80 -16.92 -28.29
C SER A 329 -10.65 -15.91 -28.47
N PRO A 330 -10.89 -14.61 -28.68
CA PRO A 330 -9.86 -13.58 -28.73
C PRO A 330 -9.14 -13.33 -27.38
N SER A 331 -9.30 -14.21 -26.41
CA SER A 331 -8.57 -14.20 -25.14
C SER A 331 -7.08 -14.57 -25.35
N PHE A 332 -6.22 -14.03 -24.49
CA PHE A 332 -4.80 -14.35 -24.52
C PHE A 332 -4.17 -14.11 -23.14
N VAL A 333 -3.11 -14.84 -22.83
CA VAL A 333 -2.23 -14.53 -21.69
C VAL A 333 -1.25 -13.48 -22.15
N TYR A 334 -1.26 -12.31 -21.51
CA TYR A 334 -0.31 -11.25 -21.85
C TYR A 334 1.11 -11.66 -21.45
N THR A 335 1.94 -12.03 -22.44
CA THR A 335 3.38 -12.33 -22.29
C THR A 335 4.23 -11.20 -22.84
N GLY A 336 5.44 -11.03 -22.28
CA GLY A 336 6.35 -9.96 -22.65
C GLY A 336 7.17 -9.49 -21.46
N SER A 337 7.77 -8.33 -21.59
CA SER A 337 8.57 -7.72 -20.53
C SER A 337 8.47 -6.19 -20.53
N GLY A 338 8.93 -5.57 -19.44
CA GLY A 338 9.00 -4.12 -19.33
C GLY A 338 10.04 -3.67 -18.31
N VAL A 339 10.49 -2.46 -18.51
CA VAL A 339 11.44 -1.75 -17.65
C VAL A 339 10.76 -0.49 -17.13
N ASN A 340 10.96 -0.20 -15.86
CA ASN A 340 10.60 1.06 -15.22
C ASN A 340 11.82 1.63 -14.53
N VAL A 341 12.11 2.91 -14.78
CA VAL A 341 13.17 3.66 -14.10
C VAL A 341 12.58 4.95 -13.62
N GLN A 342 12.82 5.30 -12.36
CA GLN A 342 12.41 6.57 -11.79
C GLN A 342 13.47 7.13 -10.84
N ALA A 343 13.58 8.46 -10.83
CA ALA A 343 14.46 9.19 -9.93
C ALA A 343 13.71 10.40 -9.36
N SER A 344 14.09 10.80 -8.16
CA SER A 344 13.50 11.97 -7.50
C SER A 344 14.46 12.64 -6.55
N TYR A 345 14.14 13.89 -6.23
CA TYR A 345 14.79 14.63 -5.16
C TYR A 345 13.75 15.34 -4.28
N LEU A 346 13.88 15.15 -2.97
CA LEU A 346 13.04 15.74 -1.95
C LEU A 346 13.72 17.01 -1.37
N PHE A 347 13.13 18.16 -1.64
CA PHE A 347 13.57 19.47 -1.14
C PHE A 347 12.90 19.78 0.20
N ASP A 348 13.66 20.26 1.17
CA ASP A 348 13.17 20.73 2.48
C ASP A 348 12.23 19.72 3.18
N ARG A 349 12.36 18.44 2.89
CA ARG A 349 11.49 17.36 3.37
C ARG A 349 9.98 17.59 3.08
N LYS A 350 9.66 18.43 2.11
CA LYS A 350 8.29 18.87 1.81
C LYS A 350 7.91 18.79 0.36
N TRP A 351 8.82 19.13 -0.55
CA TRP A 351 8.57 19.13 -1.97
C TRP A 351 9.44 18.11 -2.67
N GLU A 352 8.84 17.27 -3.48
CA GLU A 352 9.55 16.28 -4.28
C GLU A 352 9.26 16.50 -5.75
N VAL A 353 10.32 16.48 -6.55
CA VAL A 353 10.23 16.39 -8.01
C VAL A 353 10.73 15.03 -8.42
N ALA A 354 9.96 14.34 -9.25
CA ALA A 354 10.24 12.98 -9.69
C ALA A 354 10.06 12.85 -11.21
N ILE A 355 10.94 12.08 -11.82
CA ILE A 355 10.83 11.67 -13.23
C ILE A 355 10.75 10.15 -13.31
N ARG A 356 9.97 9.64 -14.26
CA ARG A 356 9.83 8.21 -14.53
C ARG A 356 9.75 7.96 -16.02
N ASN A 357 10.44 6.91 -16.47
CA ASN A 357 10.21 6.31 -17.77
C ASN A 357 9.87 4.84 -17.60
N SER A 358 8.83 4.38 -18.29
CA SER A 358 8.35 3.01 -18.27
C SER A 358 8.13 2.53 -19.70
N SER A 359 8.67 1.37 -20.05
CA SER A 359 8.54 0.79 -21.39
C SER A 359 8.09 -0.67 -21.29
N MET A 360 7.14 -1.07 -22.13
CA MET A 360 6.64 -2.44 -22.23
C MET A 360 6.68 -2.96 -23.66
N ILE A 361 7.05 -4.23 -23.80
CA ILE A 361 7.12 -4.92 -25.09
C ILE A 361 6.41 -6.27 -24.95
N PRO A 362 5.26 -6.46 -25.60
CA PRO A 362 4.61 -7.77 -25.69
C PRO A 362 5.40 -8.72 -26.59
N ASN A 363 5.37 -10.00 -26.30
CA ASN A 363 5.95 -11.03 -27.15
C ASN A 363 5.28 -11.04 -28.52
N ARG A 364 5.99 -11.49 -29.56
CA ARG A 364 5.52 -11.43 -30.95
C ARG A 364 4.14 -12.07 -31.15
N GLU A 365 3.91 -13.21 -30.54
CA GLU A 365 2.68 -14.00 -30.62
C GLU A 365 1.44 -13.31 -30.05
N VAL A 366 1.62 -12.44 -29.04
CA VAL A 366 0.50 -11.70 -28.41
C VAL A 366 0.33 -10.27 -28.92
N ARG A 367 1.24 -9.75 -29.74
CA ARG A 367 1.15 -8.39 -30.32
C ARG A 367 -0.15 -8.08 -31.07
N PRO A 368 -0.70 -9.01 -31.88
CA PRO A 368 -1.98 -8.76 -32.56
C PRO A 368 -3.11 -8.50 -31.56
N PHE A 369 -3.12 -9.20 -30.44
CA PHE A 369 -4.14 -9.08 -29.39
C PHE A 369 -3.88 -7.90 -28.46
N ALA A 370 -2.63 -7.61 -28.13
CA ALA A 370 -2.23 -6.45 -27.33
C ALA A 370 -2.49 -5.12 -28.06
N GLY A 371 -2.50 -5.13 -29.40
CA GLY A 371 -2.76 -3.96 -30.23
C GLY A 371 -1.61 -2.96 -30.30
N TYR A 372 -0.41 -3.32 -29.82
CA TYR A 372 0.79 -2.49 -29.92
C TYR A 372 2.08 -3.34 -29.94
N LYS A 373 3.18 -2.75 -30.46
CA LYS A 373 4.53 -3.33 -30.47
C LYS A 373 5.35 -2.89 -29.25
N VAL A 374 5.25 -1.61 -28.90
CA VAL A 374 5.90 -0.99 -27.76
C VAL A 374 4.95 0.03 -27.14
N TRP A 375 4.88 0.08 -25.83
CA TRP A 375 4.23 1.16 -25.09
C TRP A 375 5.25 1.82 -24.17
N ASN A 376 5.46 3.11 -24.38
CA ASN A 376 6.37 3.95 -23.60
C ASN A 376 5.57 5.02 -22.85
N GLN A 377 5.91 5.24 -21.58
CA GLN A 377 5.33 6.29 -20.76
C GLN A 377 6.42 7.05 -20.03
N SER A 378 6.55 8.34 -20.33
CA SER A 378 7.38 9.26 -19.55
C SER A 378 6.49 10.09 -18.63
N THR A 379 6.86 10.23 -17.37
CA THR A 379 6.08 10.98 -16.38
C THR A 379 6.97 11.91 -15.59
N LEU A 380 6.54 13.18 -15.48
CA LEU A 380 7.05 14.16 -14.54
C LEU A 380 6.05 14.29 -13.40
N GLY A 381 6.50 14.21 -12.16
CA GLY A 381 5.68 14.31 -10.96
C GLY A 381 6.19 15.38 -10.01
N VAL A 382 5.27 16.10 -9.38
CA VAL A 382 5.55 17.00 -8.28
C VAL A 382 4.65 16.62 -7.10
N THR A 383 5.27 16.37 -5.95
CA THR A 383 4.54 16.01 -4.72
C THR A 383 4.83 17.04 -3.62
N ARG A 384 3.77 17.54 -2.99
CA ARG A 384 3.85 18.32 -1.76
C ARG A 384 3.47 17.44 -0.58
N TYR A 385 4.43 17.13 0.27
CA TYR A 385 4.19 16.44 1.55
C TYR A 385 3.82 17.48 2.62
N ILE A 386 2.64 17.33 3.21
CA ILE A 386 2.15 18.16 4.32
C ILE A 386 2.41 17.43 5.62
N ILE A 387 1.99 16.15 5.70
CA ILE A 387 2.27 15.24 6.81
C ILE A 387 2.79 13.91 6.22
N GLY A 388 4.03 13.92 5.71
CA GLY A 388 4.59 12.77 5.02
C GLY A 388 3.63 12.20 3.95
N HIS A 389 3.52 10.88 3.86
CA HIS A 389 2.58 10.23 2.94
C HIS A 389 1.11 10.25 3.41
N SER A 390 0.82 10.68 4.65
CA SER A 390 -0.54 10.66 5.19
C SER A 390 -1.40 11.83 4.71
N LEU A 391 -0.76 12.98 4.44
CA LEU A 391 -1.43 14.12 3.81
C LEU A 391 -0.49 14.70 2.76
N LYS A 392 -0.82 14.52 1.49
CA LYS A 392 -0.03 15.01 0.37
C LYS A 392 -0.88 15.39 -0.83
N LEU A 393 -0.33 16.28 -1.64
CA LEU A 393 -0.83 16.68 -2.95
C LEU A 393 0.15 16.19 -4.01
N GLN A 394 -0.35 15.59 -5.08
CA GLN A 394 0.46 15.07 -6.18
C GLN A 394 -0.06 15.59 -7.52
N LEU A 395 0.84 16.02 -8.37
CA LEU A 395 0.58 16.42 -9.75
C LEU A 395 1.47 15.60 -10.67
N ASP A 396 0.88 14.90 -11.63
CA ASP A 396 1.58 14.13 -12.65
C ASP A 396 1.30 14.69 -14.05
N LEU A 397 2.35 14.80 -14.84
CA LEU A 397 2.29 15.01 -16.28
C LEU A 397 2.86 13.77 -16.97
N SER A 398 2.04 13.01 -17.69
CA SER A 398 2.44 11.76 -18.34
C SER A 398 2.30 11.87 -19.86
N PHE A 399 3.36 11.55 -20.58
CA PHE A 399 3.37 11.42 -22.02
C PHE A 399 3.40 9.94 -22.40
N ASN A 400 2.37 9.48 -23.12
CA ASN A 400 2.20 8.09 -23.54
C ASN A 400 2.44 7.97 -25.03
N GLN A 401 3.32 7.07 -25.41
CA GLN A 401 3.62 6.74 -26.80
C GLN A 401 3.36 5.25 -27.02
N MET A 402 2.55 4.92 -28.00
CA MET A 402 2.19 3.54 -28.28
C MET A 402 2.37 3.26 -29.78
N ALA A 403 3.41 2.52 -30.12
CA ALA A 403 3.65 2.07 -31.50
C ALA A 403 2.67 0.95 -31.87
N LYS A 404 1.70 1.24 -32.75
CA LYS A 404 0.66 0.30 -33.21
C LYS A 404 1.06 -0.38 -34.51
N PRO A 405 0.72 -1.68 -34.74
CA PRO A 405 1.08 -2.39 -35.98
C PRO A 405 0.41 -1.86 -37.25
N ALA A 406 -0.80 -1.32 -37.17
CA ALA A 406 -1.64 -0.99 -38.33
C ALA A 406 -2.33 0.38 -38.23
N SER A 407 -1.87 1.26 -37.33
CA SER A 407 -2.48 2.57 -37.09
C SER A 407 -1.38 3.59 -36.85
N PRO A 408 -1.60 4.89 -37.10
CA PRO A 408 -0.66 5.94 -36.67
C PRO A 408 -0.32 5.77 -35.18
N ASP A 409 0.92 6.07 -34.83
CA ASP A 409 1.37 6.06 -33.44
C ASP A 409 0.42 6.86 -32.56
N TYR A 410 0.10 6.29 -31.41
CA TYR A 410 -0.83 6.88 -30.48
C TYR A 410 -0.03 7.62 -29.40
N ASP A 411 -0.06 8.95 -29.49
CA ASP A 411 0.55 9.82 -28.49
C ASP A 411 -0.53 10.53 -27.70
N ARG A 412 -0.47 10.44 -26.38
CA ARG A 412 -1.37 11.16 -25.46
C ARG A 412 -0.61 11.79 -24.33
N LEU A 413 -0.96 13.04 -24.04
CA LEU A 413 -0.59 13.73 -22.84
C LEU A 413 -1.69 13.52 -21.78
N ALA A 414 -1.33 13.25 -20.54
CA ALA A 414 -2.28 13.17 -19.43
C ALA A 414 -1.77 14.01 -18.25
N VAL A 415 -2.66 14.83 -17.70
CA VAL A 415 -2.41 15.62 -16.48
C VAL A 415 -3.32 15.06 -15.39
N ARG A 416 -2.74 14.77 -14.22
CA ARG A 416 -3.50 14.20 -13.09
C ARG A 416 -3.12 14.91 -11.80
N PHE A 417 -4.13 15.24 -11.01
CA PHE A 417 -3.97 15.80 -9.67
C PHE A 417 -4.62 14.88 -8.64
N GLN A 418 -3.91 14.58 -7.56
CA GLN A 418 -4.41 13.74 -6.48
C GLN A 418 -4.21 14.40 -5.12
N LEU A 419 -5.26 14.39 -4.32
CA LEU A 419 -5.21 14.64 -2.87
C LEU A 419 -5.23 13.29 -2.15
N GLU A 420 -4.27 13.04 -1.28
CA GLU A 420 -4.26 11.91 -0.37
C GLU A 420 -4.42 12.39 1.07
N LEU A 421 -5.34 11.74 1.79
CA LEU A 421 -5.59 11.92 3.22
C LEU A 421 -5.60 10.54 3.88
N GLY A 422 -4.82 10.39 4.95
CA GLY A 422 -4.76 9.17 5.77
C GLY A 422 -4.56 9.50 7.25
N LEU A 423 -5.16 8.66 8.09
CA LEU A 423 -4.99 8.66 9.55
C LEU A 423 -4.19 7.43 9.97
#